data_ece16ff4569e56f762771700d345981e
#
_entry.id   ece16ff4569e56f762771700d345981e
#
_cell.length_a   1.000
_cell.length_b   1.000
_cell.length_c   1.000
_cell.angle_alpha   90.00
_cell.angle_beta   90.00
_cell.angle_gamma   90.00
#
_symmetry.space_group_name_H-M   'P 1'
#
loop_
_entity.id
_entity.type
_entity.pdbx_description
1 polymer ?
#
loop_
_entity_poly.entity_id
_entity_poly.type
_entity_poly.pdbx_seq_one_letter_code
_entity_poly.pdbx_strand_id
1 'polypeptide(L)'
;MALVLGSAALHPFRDLLIKGQSFPESAYLGVTGSWVIFAALQTVWLDQTLTLPIEVWPLVAGSALGLFIYYLCVMLTLKAGDLSIYYPIIRSSPLAIVAIGYVFLERYYSPLTLVGISLTLLGAIMIQYRRGAGLLQRPKLILTATAAMIGSAIYGLSDSVAMETISPAPFLFWVYTVLTLAFMAFFTLTRPAQRPLSQQLLGCWGSAPLHVLASGALSYASYVLILFAFQAGGEVAVVSAIRQVSIPFSVLLGALVLKEQRVLTRLAWSLLLASGVALIIAGA
;
A
#
# COMPACT_ATOMS: atom_id res chain seq x y z
N MET A 1 -14.02 -11.43 1.33
CA MET A 1 -14.27 -10.36 2.32
C MET A 1 -13.43 -10.53 3.58
N ALA A 2 -13.49 -11.64 4.30
CA ALA A 2 -12.71 -11.88 5.54
C ALA A 2 -11.20 -11.65 5.34
N LEU A 3 -10.63 -12.09 4.22
CA LEU A 3 -9.21 -11.90 3.86
C LEU A 3 -8.83 -10.41 3.82
N VAL A 4 -9.67 -9.56 3.21
CA VAL A 4 -9.39 -8.12 3.07
C VAL A 4 -9.47 -7.42 4.43
N LEU A 5 -10.45 -7.77 5.26
CA LEU A 5 -10.58 -7.24 6.63
C LEU A 5 -9.41 -7.69 7.51
N GLY A 6 -8.97 -8.95 7.41
CA GLY A 6 -7.77 -9.46 8.08
C GLY A 6 -6.52 -8.68 7.66
N SER A 7 -6.34 -8.44 6.36
CA SER A 7 -5.28 -7.58 5.84
C SER A 7 -5.33 -6.17 6.43
N ALA A 8 -6.52 -5.55 6.44
CA ALA A 8 -6.72 -4.21 6.96
C ALA A 8 -6.38 -4.10 8.47
N ALA A 9 -6.63 -5.14 9.24
CA ALA A 9 -6.30 -5.19 10.67
C ALA A 9 -4.78 -5.27 10.94
N LEU A 10 -4.01 -5.94 10.08
CA LEU A 10 -2.55 -6.07 10.24
C LEU A 10 -1.79 -4.79 9.88
N HIS A 11 -2.34 -3.98 8.98
CA HIS A 11 -1.66 -2.82 8.41
C HIS A 11 -1.22 -1.75 9.43
N PRO A 12 -2.03 -1.36 10.44
CA PRO A 12 -1.64 -0.37 11.44
C PRO A 12 -0.43 -0.77 12.29
N PHE A 13 -0.28 -2.06 12.58
CA PHE A 13 0.86 -2.57 13.37
C PHE A 13 2.17 -2.42 12.61
N ARG A 14 2.18 -2.67 11.30
CA ARG A 14 3.33 -2.40 10.44
C ARG A 14 3.76 -0.94 10.53
N ASP A 15 2.80 -0.02 10.41
CA ASP A 15 3.08 1.42 10.39
C ASP A 15 3.67 1.90 11.73
N LEU A 16 3.24 1.31 12.85
CA LEU A 16 3.83 1.58 14.17
C LEU A 16 5.29 1.13 14.25
N LEU A 17 5.64 -0.03 13.70
CA LEU A 17 7.00 -0.57 13.75
C LEU A 17 8.00 0.24 12.92
N ILE A 18 7.55 0.87 11.83
CA ILE A 18 8.42 1.69 10.96
C ILE A 18 8.50 3.15 11.45
N LYS A 19 7.56 3.58 12.29
CA LYS A 19 7.49 4.97 12.75
C LYS A 19 8.78 5.35 13.49
N GLY A 20 9.41 6.44 13.04
CA GLY A 20 10.60 6.99 13.71
C GLY A 20 11.94 6.38 13.31
N GLN A 21 12.01 5.58 12.25
CA GLN A 21 13.26 5.04 11.74
C GLN A 21 14.22 6.15 11.26
N SER A 22 15.47 6.09 11.72
CA SER A 22 16.52 7.08 11.40
C SER A 22 16.99 7.01 9.95
N PHE A 23 16.79 5.86 9.28
CA PHE A 23 17.27 5.59 7.92
C PHE A 23 16.12 5.09 7.03
N PRO A 24 15.25 5.98 6.54
CA PRO A 24 14.07 5.58 5.77
C PRO A 24 14.41 4.81 4.49
N GLU A 25 15.46 5.19 3.76
CA GLU A 25 15.89 4.52 2.53
C GLU A 25 16.26 3.06 2.79
N SER A 26 17.13 2.81 3.78
CA SER A 26 17.52 1.44 4.14
C SER A 26 16.37 0.65 4.77
N ALA A 27 15.43 1.30 5.47
CA ALA A 27 14.23 0.65 5.98
C ALA A 27 13.32 0.14 4.84
N TYR A 28 13.12 0.94 3.78
CA TYR A 28 12.41 0.47 2.58
C TYR A 28 13.11 -0.74 1.94
N LEU A 29 14.45 -0.68 1.78
CA LEU A 29 15.22 -1.81 1.25
C LEU A 29 15.15 -3.04 2.16
N GLY A 30 15.22 -2.85 3.47
CA GLY A 30 15.11 -3.93 4.44
C GLY A 30 13.74 -4.63 4.39
N VAL A 31 12.67 -3.86 4.31
CA VAL A 31 11.30 -4.40 4.20
C VAL A 31 11.10 -5.10 2.86
N THR A 32 11.46 -4.47 1.72
CA THR A 32 11.29 -5.09 0.40
C THR A 32 12.16 -6.35 0.25
N GLY A 33 13.40 -6.34 0.75
CA GLY A 33 14.28 -7.50 0.75
C GLY A 33 13.75 -8.64 1.64
N SER A 34 13.15 -8.33 2.80
CA SER A 34 12.51 -9.35 3.65
C SER A 34 11.32 -10.03 2.96
N TRP A 35 10.58 -9.32 2.11
CA TRP A 35 9.50 -9.90 1.31
C TRP A 35 10.02 -10.93 0.29
N VAL A 36 11.18 -10.67 -0.32
CA VAL A 36 11.82 -11.66 -1.21
C VAL A 36 12.09 -12.96 -0.44
N ILE A 37 12.64 -12.84 0.78
CA ILE A 37 12.92 -14.00 1.63
C ILE A 37 11.63 -14.73 2.02
N PHE A 38 10.60 -14.01 2.50
CA PHE A 38 9.33 -14.63 2.89
C PHE A 38 8.61 -15.28 1.72
N ALA A 39 8.63 -14.65 0.54
CA ALA A 39 8.04 -15.21 -0.67
C ALA A 39 8.77 -16.47 -1.14
N ALA A 40 10.10 -16.47 -1.09
CA ALA A 40 10.90 -17.68 -1.37
C ALA A 40 10.59 -18.81 -0.40
N LEU A 41 10.58 -18.53 0.91
CA LEU A 41 10.26 -19.51 1.95
C LEU A 41 8.83 -20.07 1.78
N GLN A 42 7.85 -19.20 1.50
CA GLN A 42 6.46 -19.63 1.26
C GLN A 42 6.34 -20.48 0.00
N THR A 43 7.06 -20.13 -1.07
CA THR A 43 7.09 -20.92 -2.32
C THR A 43 7.62 -22.32 -2.08
N VAL A 44 8.73 -22.45 -1.33
CA VAL A 44 9.31 -23.74 -0.96
C VAL A 44 8.36 -24.51 -0.03
N TRP A 45 7.78 -23.85 0.96
CA TRP A 45 6.88 -24.50 1.92
C TRP A 45 5.60 -25.05 1.27
N LEU A 46 5.10 -24.37 0.22
CA LEU A 46 3.92 -24.80 -0.54
C LEU A 46 4.27 -25.72 -1.72
N ASP A 47 5.51 -26.19 -1.83
CA ASP A 47 6.01 -27.03 -2.92
C ASP A 47 5.73 -26.45 -4.32
N GLN A 48 5.85 -25.13 -4.44
CA GLN A 48 5.65 -24.37 -5.69
C GLN A 48 7.00 -24.08 -6.37
N THR A 49 6.97 -23.78 -7.66
CA THR A 49 8.17 -23.38 -8.41
C THR A 49 8.27 -21.86 -8.51
N LEU A 50 9.51 -21.34 -8.53
CA LEU A 50 9.76 -19.91 -8.75
C LEU A 50 9.69 -19.52 -10.24
N THR A 51 9.56 -20.48 -11.15
CA THR A 51 9.44 -20.21 -12.58
C THR A 51 8.07 -19.62 -12.89
N LEU A 52 8.06 -18.51 -13.64
CA LEU A 52 6.84 -17.89 -14.14
C LEU A 52 6.73 -18.04 -15.67
N PRO A 53 5.52 -18.25 -16.21
CA PRO A 53 5.27 -18.15 -17.61
C PRO A 53 5.68 -16.78 -18.18
N ILE A 54 6.11 -16.73 -19.44
CA ILE A 54 6.62 -15.49 -20.05
C ILE A 54 5.53 -14.41 -20.12
N GLU A 55 4.27 -14.80 -20.21
CA GLU A 55 3.09 -13.94 -20.28
C GLU A 55 2.85 -13.16 -19.00
N VAL A 56 3.39 -13.63 -17.87
CA VAL A 56 3.23 -12.98 -16.55
C VAL A 56 4.26 -11.87 -16.30
N TRP A 57 5.39 -11.88 -17.04
CA TRP A 57 6.45 -10.89 -16.81
C TRP A 57 6.04 -9.42 -17.04
N PRO A 58 5.18 -9.06 -18.00
CA PRO A 58 4.62 -7.71 -18.09
C PRO A 58 3.84 -7.30 -16.84
N LEU A 59 3.14 -8.23 -16.17
CA LEU A 59 2.43 -7.97 -14.92
C LEU A 59 3.40 -7.81 -13.75
N VAL A 60 4.47 -8.60 -13.69
CA VAL A 60 5.57 -8.42 -12.73
C VAL A 60 6.19 -7.03 -12.89
N ALA A 61 6.49 -6.63 -14.13
CA ALA A 61 7.06 -5.32 -14.42
C ALA A 61 6.08 -4.18 -14.08
N GLY A 62 4.80 -4.32 -14.41
CA GLY A 62 3.75 -3.36 -14.07
C GLY A 62 3.58 -3.21 -12.56
N SER A 63 3.52 -4.32 -11.83
CA SER A 63 3.44 -4.33 -10.37
C SER A 63 4.68 -3.68 -9.72
N ALA A 64 5.88 -4.10 -10.13
CA ALA A 64 7.14 -3.55 -9.60
C ALA A 64 7.28 -2.05 -9.88
N LEU A 65 6.93 -1.58 -11.09
CA LEU A 65 6.93 -0.17 -11.46
C LEU A 65 5.90 0.63 -10.64
N GLY A 66 4.68 0.12 -10.53
CA GLY A 66 3.63 0.74 -9.73
C GLY A 66 4.02 0.88 -8.26
N LEU A 67 4.59 -0.18 -7.66
CA LEU A 67 5.11 -0.17 -6.30
C LEU A 67 6.31 0.78 -6.14
N PHE A 68 7.21 0.84 -7.11
CA PHE A 68 8.35 1.75 -7.09
C PHE A 68 7.88 3.21 -7.06
N ILE A 69 6.97 3.58 -7.97
CA ILE A 69 6.36 4.92 -8.00
C ILE A 69 5.64 5.21 -6.68
N TYR A 70 4.81 4.29 -6.20
CA TYR A 70 4.07 4.43 -4.97
C TYR A 70 4.99 4.69 -3.77
N TYR A 71 5.95 3.81 -3.51
CA TYR A 71 6.83 3.92 -2.35
C TYR A 71 7.76 5.14 -2.44
N LEU A 72 8.32 5.43 -3.61
CA LEU A 72 9.15 6.61 -3.81
C LEU A 72 8.38 7.90 -3.52
N CYS A 73 7.18 8.02 -4.09
CA CYS A 73 6.36 9.22 -3.92
C CYS A 73 5.83 9.36 -2.48
N VAL A 74 5.48 8.25 -1.82
CA VAL A 74 5.14 8.26 -0.38
C VAL A 74 6.33 8.74 0.45
N MET A 75 7.53 8.22 0.18
CA MET A 75 8.75 8.63 0.89
C MET A 75 9.06 10.11 0.69
N LEU A 76 8.93 10.62 -0.54
CA LEU A 76 9.14 12.05 -0.84
C LEU A 76 8.11 12.94 -0.11
N THR A 77 6.85 12.50 -0.05
CA THR A 77 5.79 13.22 0.68
C THR A 77 6.05 13.21 2.19
N LEU A 78 6.52 12.09 2.74
CA LEU A 78 6.91 11.97 4.15
C LEU A 78 8.08 12.89 4.51
N LYS A 79 9.11 12.96 3.66
CA LYS A 79 10.27 13.86 3.87
C LYS A 79 9.89 15.34 3.85
N ALA A 80 8.84 15.71 3.13
CA ALA A 80 8.31 17.07 3.12
C ALA A 80 7.51 17.46 4.39
N GLY A 81 7.23 16.51 5.28
CA GLY A 81 6.62 16.74 6.58
C GLY A 81 5.08 16.89 6.58
N ASP A 82 4.44 16.88 5.42
CA ASP A 82 3.01 17.18 5.27
C ASP A 82 2.15 15.95 4.91
N LEU A 83 2.53 14.77 5.38
CA LEU A 83 1.84 13.52 5.03
C LEU A 83 0.34 13.59 5.31
N SER A 84 -0.06 14.17 6.43
CA SER A 84 -1.48 14.26 6.82
C SER A 84 -2.35 15.07 5.85
N ILE A 85 -1.73 15.93 5.01
CA ILE A 85 -2.42 16.75 4.01
C ILE A 85 -2.57 15.97 2.70
N TYR A 86 -1.52 15.26 2.28
CA TYR A 86 -1.44 14.60 0.97
C TYR A 86 -1.79 13.13 1.02
N TYR A 87 -1.77 12.50 2.20
CA TYR A 87 -2.12 11.10 2.38
C TYR A 87 -3.54 10.73 1.94
N PRO A 88 -4.56 11.59 2.09
CA PRO A 88 -5.89 11.35 1.52
C PRO A 88 -5.87 11.15 0.00
N ILE A 89 -5.04 11.93 -0.73
CA ILE A 89 -4.88 11.78 -2.19
C ILE A 89 -4.27 10.41 -2.50
N ILE A 90 -3.17 10.04 -1.80
CA ILE A 90 -2.49 8.75 -1.98
C ILE A 90 -3.48 7.59 -1.73
N ARG A 91 -4.34 7.71 -0.72
CA ARG A 91 -5.33 6.69 -0.34
C ARG A 91 -6.55 6.65 -1.25
N SER A 92 -6.71 7.61 -2.17
CA SER A 92 -7.80 7.63 -3.15
C SER A 92 -7.54 6.70 -4.35
N SER A 93 -6.60 5.77 -4.26
CA SER A 93 -6.31 4.77 -5.30
C SER A 93 -7.54 3.99 -5.82
N PRO A 94 -8.61 3.69 -5.03
CA PRO A 94 -9.80 3.07 -5.58
C PRO A 94 -10.46 3.89 -6.71
N LEU A 95 -10.40 5.23 -6.65
CA LEU A 95 -10.89 6.07 -7.75
C LEU A 95 -10.04 5.93 -9.02
N ALA A 96 -8.72 5.90 -8.86
CA ALA A 96 -7.81 5.69 -9.99
C ALA A 96 -8.02 4.29 -10.60
N ILE A 97 -8.23 3.27 -9.78
CA ILE A 97 -8.53 1.89 -10.24
C ILE A 97 -9.84 1.86 -11.03
N VAL A 98 -10.91 2.49 -10.52
CA VAL A 98 -12.20 2.57 -11.22
C VAL A 98 -12.04 3.29 -12.56
N ALA A 99 -11.34 4.44 -12.58
CA ALA A 99 -11.12 5.21 -13.80
C ALA A 99 -10.30 4.43 -14.84
N ILE A 100 -9.19 3.83 -14.43
CA ILE A 100 -8.34 3.01 -15.32
C ILE A 100 -9.10 1.75 -15.77
N GLY A 101 -9.78 1.08 -14.86
CA GLY A 101 -10.59 -0.12 -15.15
C GLY A 101 -11.68 0.17 -16.18
N TYR A 102 -12.38 1.30 -16.05
CA TYR A 102 -13.41 1.71 -16.99
C TYR A 102 -12.84 2.06 -18.36
N VAL A 103 -11.76 2.88 -18.41
CA VAL A 103 -11.22 3.43 -19.67
C VAL A 103 -10.43 2.38 -20.47
N PHE A 104 -9.63 1.52 -19.80
CA PHE A 104 -8.66 0.65 -20.44
C PHE A 104 -8.99 -0.84 -20.36
N LEU A 105 -9.83 -1.25 -19.39
CA LEU A 105 -10.13 -2.67 -19.15
C LEU A 105 -11.63 -3.00 -19.32
N GLU A 106 -12.42 -2.04 -19.80
CA GLU A 106 -13.88 -2.19 -20.04
C GLU A 106 -14.66 -2.72 -18.82
N ARG A 107 -14.17 -2.42 -17.59
CA ARG A 107 -14.80 -2.86 -16.35
C ARG A 107 -15.93 -1.91 -15.96
N TYR A 108 -17.10 -2.47 -15.69
CA TYR A 108 -18.28 -1.73 -15.25
C TYR A 108 -18.59 -2.03 -13.79
N TYR A 109 -18.98 -1.00 -13.05
CA TYR A 109 -19.31 -1.10 -11.64
C TYR A 109 -20.77 -0.74 -11.44
N SER A 110 -21.46 -1.44 -10.51
CA SER A 110 -22.84 -1.08 -10.17
C SER A 110 -22.91 0.34 -9.56
N PRO A 111 -23.99 1.09 -9.75
CA PRO A 111 -24.16 2.40 -9.12
C PRO A 111 -24.00 2.34 -7.60
N LEU A 112 -24.46 1.24 -6.98
CA LEU A 112 -24.36 1.05 -5.54
C LEU A 112 -22.89 0.89 -5.10
N THR A 113 -22.09 0.14 -5.86
CA THR A 113 -20.62 0.01 -5.63
C THR A 113 -19.93 1.36 -5.76
N LEU A 114 -20.26 2.17 -6.79
CA LEU A 114 -19.67 3.50 -7.00
C LEU A 114 -20.01 4.47 -5.85
N VAL A 115 -21.25 4.47 -5.40
CA VAL A 115 -21.68 5.26 -4.22
C VAL A 115 -20.93 4.79 -2.98
N GLY A 116 -20.82 3.49 -2.76
CA GLY A 116 -20.08 2.91 -1.65
C GLY A 116 -18.59 3.30 -1.65
N ILE A 117 -17.91 3.22 -2.81
CA ILE A 117 -16.53 3.67 -2.98
C ILE A 117 -16.40 5.16 -2.64
N SER A 118 -17.31 6.00 -3.14
CA SER A 118 -17.31 7.45 -2.91
C SER A 118 -17.48 7.78 -1.42
N LEU A 119 -18.39 7.13 -0.71
CA LEU A 119 -18.60 7.32 0.73
C LEU A 119 -17.40 6.82 1.56
N THR A 120 -16.84 5.67 1.19
CA THR A 120 -15.64 5.12 1.83
C THR A 120 -14.48 6.11 1.74
N LEU A 121 -14.25 6.67 0.56
CA LEU A 121 -13.19 7.64 0.33
C LEU A 121 -13.45 8.98 1.01
N LEU A 122 -14.70 9.47 0.99
CA LEU A 122 -15.07 10.67 1.72
C LEU A 122 -14.79 10.51 3.22
N GLY A 123 -15.21 9.40 3.81
CA GLY A 123 -14.91 9.07 5.21
C GLY A 123 -13.41 9.03 5.49
N ALA A 124 -12.63 8.36 4.64
CA ALA A 124 -11.18 8.26 4.76
C ALA A 124 -10.47 9.62 4.67
N ILE A 125 -10.91 10.48 3.76
CA ILE A 125 -10.41 11.86 3.60
C ILE A 125 -10.75 12.69 4.83
N MET A 126 -11.99 12.63 5.30
CA MET A 126 -12.46 13.45 6.42
C MET A 126 -11.84 13.05 7.76
N ILE A 127 -11.52 11.77 7.97
CA ILE A 127 -10.75 11.31 9.15
C ILE A 127 -9.38 12.00 9.22
N GLN A 128 -8.76 12.23 8.07
CA GLN A 128 -7.40 12.77 7.95
C GLN A 128 -7.37 14.28 7.77
N TYR A 129 -8.53 14.90 7.46
CA TYR A 129 -8.62 16.33 7.16
C TYR A 129 -8.25 17.19 8.36
N ARG A 130 -7.39 18.18 8.11
CA ARG A 130 -7.01 19.23 9.08
C ARG A 130 -7.37 20.60 8.51
N ARG A 131 -8.18 21.35 9.27
CA ARG A 131 -8.50 22.76 8.90
C ARG A 131 -7.22 23.58 8.87
N GLY A 132 -7.10 24.46 7.84
CA GLY A 132 -5.93 25.34 7.68
C GLY A 132 -4.74 24.71 6.98
N ALA A 133 -4.83 23.43 6.60
CA ALA A 133 -3.84 22.80 5.76
C ALA A 133 -3.95 23.32 4.33
N GLY A 134 -3.01 24.16 3.90
CA GLY A 134 -2.97 24.74 2.56
C GLY A 134 -2.62 23.70 1.48
N LEU A 135 -3.58 22.83 1.13
CA LEU A 135 -3.38 21.78 0.13
C LEU A 135 -2.77 22.33 -1.16
N LEU A 136 -3.27 23.48 -1.63
CA LEU A 136 -2.84 24.11 -2.89
C LEU A 136 -1.53 24.89 -2.79
N GLN A 137 -0.97 25.07 -1.58
CA GLN A 137 0.24 25.84 -1.39
C GLN A 137 1.50 25.17 -1.96
N ARG A 138 1.46 23.84 -2.15
CA ARG A 138 2.61 23.06 -2.64
C ARG A 138 2.22 22.14 -3.79
N PRO A 139 2.07 22.65 -5.01
CA PRO A 139 1.58 21.88 -6.17
C PRO A 139 2.46 20.66 -6.50
N LYS A 140 3.77 20.75 -6.24
CA LYS A 140 4.69 19.61 -6.41
C LYS A 140 4.32 18.42 -5.53
N LEU A 141 3.84 18.65 -4.31
CA LEU A 141 3.44 17.55 -3.42
C LEU A 141 2.07 16.97 -3.81
N ILE A 142 1.17 17.76 -4.39
CA ILE A 142 -0.07 17.24 -5.00
C ILE A 142 0.29 16.28 -6.13
N LEU A 143 1.19 16.70 -7.03
CA LEU A 143 1.65 15.86 -8.14
C LEU A 143 2.30 14.56 -7.64
N THR A 144 3.16 14.64 -6.62
CA THR A 144 3.79 13.47 -5.99
C THR A 144 2.74 12.54 -5.37
N ALA A 145 1.77 13.07 -4.64
CA ALA A 145 0.69 12.28 -4.04
C ALA A 145 -0.21 11.61 -5.11
N THR A 146 -0.51 12.34 -6.20
CA THR A 146 -1.26 11.80 -7.35
C THR A 146 -0.46 10.71 -8.06
N ALA A 147 0.85 10.88 -8.24
CA ALA A 147 1.70 9.83 -8.80
C ALA A 147 1.72 8.57 -7.91
N ALA A 148 1.76 8.72 -6.57
CA ALA A 148 1.63 7.60 -5.65
C ALA A 148 0.26 6.91 -5.78
N MET A 149 -0.82 7.66 -5.91
CA MET A 149 -2.17 7.13 -6.14
C MET A 149 -2.24 6.31 -7.43
N ILE A 150 -1.69 6.83 -8.53
CA ILE A 150 -1.62 6.13 -9.83
C ILE A 150 -0.74 4.89 -9.72
N GLY A 151 0.45 4.99 -9.11
CA GLY A 151 1.32 3.85 -8.86
C GLY A 151 0.60 2.74 -8.09
N SER A 152 -0.20 3.13 -7.06
CA SER A 152 -1.02 2.19 -6.32
C SER A 152 -2.10 1.51 -7.18
N ALA A 153 -2.70 2.21 -8.11
CA ALA A 153 -3.66 1.63 -9.04
C ALA A 153 -2.99 0.66 -10.03
N ILE A 154 -1.82 1.03 -10.56
CA ILE A 154 -1.07 0.19 -11.51
C ILE A 154 -0.69 -1.16 -10.87
N TYR A 155 -0.04 -1.14 -9.68
CA TYR A 155 0.32 -2.42 -9.06
C TYR A 155 -0.91 -3.24 -8.68
N GLY A 156 -1.97 -2.61 -8.15
CA GLY A 156 -3.19 -3.32 -7.77
C GLY A 156 -3.88 -3.99 -8.96
N LEU A 157 -3.95 -3.33 -10.12
CA LEU A 157 -4.49 -3.89 -11.35
C LEU A 157 -3.60 -5.01 -11.90
N SER A 158 -2.28 -4.80 -11.96
CA SER A 158 -1.33 -5.84 -12.40
C SER A 158 -1.42 -7.08 -11.53
N ASP A 159 -1.48 -6.89 -10.20
CA ASP A 159 -1.56 -7.99 -9.24
C ASP A 159 -2.90 -8.75 -9.37
N SER A 160 -4.02 -8.03 -9.53
CA SER A 160 -5.32 -8.69 -9.68
C SER A 160 -5.39 -9.58 -10.92
N VAL A 161 -4.83 -9.12 -12.05
CA VAL A 161 -4.76 -9.91 -13.30
C VAL A 161 -3.79 -11.09 -13.14
N ALA A 162 -2.64 -10.90 -12.50
CA ALA A 162 -1.69 -11.98 -12.27
C ALA A 162 -2.29 -13.10 -11.40
N MET A 163 -3.13 -12.74 -10.41
CA MET A 163 -3.76 -13.71 -9.51
C MET A 163 -4.81 -14.59 -10.20
N GLU A 164 -5.22 -14.30 -11.41
CA GLU A 164 -6.09 -15.17 -12.20
C GLU A 164 -5.38 -16.47 -12.64
N THR A 165 -4.04 -16.44 -12.76
CA THR A 165 -3.26 -17.53 -13.34
C THR A 165 -2.08 -18.01 -12.48
N ILE A 166 -1.59 -17.19 -11.56
CA ILE A 166 -0.35 -17.44 -10.81
C ILE A 166 -0.62 -17.41 -9.30
N SER A 167 0.14 -18.23 -8.55
CA SER A 167 0.16 -18.23 -7.10
C SER A 167 0.82 -16.97 -6.52
N PRO A 168 0.37 -16.46 -5.35
CA PRO A 168 0.90 -15.24 -4.75
C PRO A 168 2.40 -15.28 -4.47
N ALA A 169 2.92 -16.38 -3.91
CA ALA A 169 4.28 -16.43 -3.41
C ALA A 169 5.34 -16.33 -4.55
N PRO A 170 5.31 -17.12 -5.65
CA PRO A 170 6.24 -16.95 -6.76
C PRO A 170 6.13 -15.57 -7.43
N PHE A 171 4.91 -15.03 -7.55
CA PHE A 171 4.70 -13.71 -8.12
C PHE A 171 5.35 -12.62 -7.26
N LEU A 172 5.09 -12.61 -5.94
CA LEU A 172 5.68 -11.66 -5.01
C LEU A 172 7.20 -11.76 -4.93
N PHE A 173 7.75 -12.98 -5.03
CA PHE A 173 9.20 -13.17 -5.09
C PHE A 173 9.82 -12.33 -6.21
N TRP A 174 9.31 -12.42 -7.43
CA TRP A 174 9.86 -11.70 -8.57
C TRP A 174 9.54 -10.21 -8.54
N VAL A 175 8.32 -9.81 -8.20
CA VAL A 175 7.95 -8.38 -8.06
C VAL A 175 8.86 -7.69 -7.06
N TYR A 176 9.05 -8.28 -5.88
CA TYR A 176 9.87 -7.66 -4.84
C TYR A 176 11.37 -7.79 -5.09
N THR A 177 11.82 -8.79 -5.83
CA THR A 177 13.21 -8.86 -6.33
C THR A 177 13.49 -7.68 -7.26
N VAL A 178 12.66 -7.48 -8.29
CA VAL A 178 12.80 -6.36 -9.23
C VAL A 178 12.71 -5.02 -8.49
N LEU A 179 11.73 -4.87 -7.58
CA LEU A 179 11.55 -3.65 -6.79
C LEU A 179 12.75 -3.35 -5.89
N THR A 180 13.27 -4.36 -5.18
CA THR A 180 14.43 -4.20 -4.28
C THR A 180 15.67 -3.79 -5.06
N LEU A 181 15.93 -4.44 -6.21
CA LEU A 181 17.03 -4.09 -7.10
C LEU A 181 16.88 -2.66 -7.67
N ALA A 182 15.66 -2.27 -8.06
CA ALA A 182 15.37 -0.92 -8.53
C ALA A 182 15.62 0.13 -7.44
N PHE A 183 15.18 -0.10 -6.19
CA PHE A 183 15.48 0.79 -5.07
C PHE A 183 16.96 0.82 -4.73
N MET A 184 17.63 -0.31 -4.74
CA MET A 184 19.07 -0.38 -4.50
C MET A 184 19.83 0.45 -5.53
N ALA A 185 19.51 0.31 -6.82
CA ALA A 185 20.09 1.12 -7.88
C ALA A 185 19.77 2.60 -7.69
N PHE A 186 18.50 2.96 -7.48
CA PHE A 186 18.05 4.33 -7.30
C PHE A 186 18.75 5.02 -6.10
N PHE A 187 18.78 4.37 -4.93
CA PHE A 187 19.41 4.96 -3.75
C PHE A 187 20.93 5.02 -3.86
N THR A 188 21.55 4.11 -4.59
CA THR A 188 23.00 4.19 -4.89
C THR A 188 23.31 5.40 -5.79
N LEU A 189 22.53 5.59 -6.86
CA LEU A 189 22.73 6.68 -7.82
C LEU A 189 22.39 8.06 -7.25
N THR A 190 21.40 8.14 -6.35
CA THR A 190 20.94 9.41 -5.75
C THR A 190 21.56 9.68 -4.38
N ARG A 191 22.56 8.90 -3.97
CA ARG A 191 23.20 8.99 -2.68
C ARG A 191 23.90 10.35 -2.50
N PRO A 192 23.69 11.06 -1.36
CA PRO A 192 24.49 12.21 -0.99
C PRO A 192 25.97 11.81 -0.83
N ALA A 193 26.89 12.61 -1.39
CA ALA A 193 28.33 12.30 -1.37
C ALA A 193 28.90 12.06 0.04
N GLN A 194 28.35 12.73 1.06
CA GLN A 194 28.78 12.62 2.44
C GLN A 194 28.28 11.37 3.17
N ARG A 195 27.32 10.63 2.61
CA ARG A 195 26.72 9.47 3.28
C ARG A 195 27.37 8.17 2.79
N PRO A 196 27.93 7.31 3.68
CA PRO A 196 28.49 6.02 3.28
C PRO A 196 27.43 5.12 2.61
N LEU A 197 27.82 4.38 1.59
CA LEU A 197 26.92 3.46 0.87
C LEU A 197 26.34 2.40 1.81
N SER A 198 27.16 1.86 2.70
CA SER A 198 26.71 0.89 3.71
C SER A 198 25.60 1.45 4.61
N GLN A 199 25.71 2.71 5.02
CA GLN A 199 24.67 3.35 5.83
C GLN A 199 23.40 3.59 5.01
N GLN A 200 23.51 3.96 3.74
CA GLN A 200 22.38 4.19 2.85
C GLN A 200 21.59 2.89 2.59
N LEU A 201 22.28 1.77 2.42
CA LEU A 201 21.65 0.50 2.07
C LEU A 201 21.33 -0.38 3.30
N LEU A 202 22.17 -0.34 4.32
CA LEU A 202 22.12 -1.28 5.45
C LEU A 202 21.93 -0.61 6.82
N GLY A 203 21.80 0.73 6.87
CA GLY A 203 21.74 1.47 8.15
C GLY A 203 20.62 1.02 9.10
N CYS A 204 19.46 0.59 8.58
CA CYS A 204 18.35 0.07 9.39
C CYS A 204 18.68 -1.27 10.07
N TRP A 205 19.51 -2.11 9.46
CA TRP A 205 19.92 -3.40 10.02
C TRP A 205 20.84 -3.25 11.23
N GLY A 206 21.64 -2.19 11.28
CA GLY A 206 22.46 -1.86 12.45
C GLY A 206 21.67 -1.23 13.60
N SER A 207 20.55 -0.51 13.28
CA SER A 207 19.79 0.24 14.29
C SER A 207 18.57 -0.50 14.84
N ALA A 208 17.82 -1.22 13.98
CA ALA A 208 16.56 -1.84 14.38
C ALA A 208 16.18 -3.08 13.51
N PRO A 209 17.01 -4.14 13.48
CA PRO A 209 16.80 -5.29 12.60
C PRO A 209 15.47 -6.01 12.85
N LEU A 210 15.10 -6.18 14.13
CA LEU A 210 13.84 -6.84 14.49
C LEU A 210 12.60 -6.05 14.05
N HIS A 211 12.65 -4.71 14.10
CA HIS A 211 11.55 -3.87 13.63
C HIS A 211 11.37 -3.98 12.12
N VAL A 212 12.48 -4.04 11.37
CA VAL A 212 12.45 -4.21 9.91
C VAL A 212 11.86 -5.57 9.54
N LEU A 213 12.33 -6.65 10.17
CA LEU A 213 11.82 -8.00 9.91
C LEU A 213 10.36 -8.16 10.32
N ALA A 214 9.97 -7.68 11.51
CA ALA A 214 8.60 -7.75 11.98
C ALA A 214 7.66 -6.93 11.10
N SER A 215 8.07 -5.73 10.68
CA SER A 215 7.31 -4.91 9.74
C SER A 215 7.20 -5.59 8.37
N GLY A 216 8.29 -6.19 7.88
CA GLY A 216 8.31 -6.99 6.66
C GLY A 216 7.33 -8.16 6.74
N ALA A 217 7.37 -8.94 7.82
CA ALA A 217 6.49 -10.09 8.03
C ALA A 217 5.00 -9.70 8.10
N LEU A 218 4.68 -8.66 8.90
CA LEU A 218 3.30 -8.18 9.01
C LEU A 218 2.76 -7.63 7.69
N SER A 219 3.59 -6.86 6.96
CA SER A 219 3.19 -6.31 5.68
C SER A 219 3.05 -7.40 4.62
N TYR A 220 3.95 -8.38 4.59
CA TYR A 220 3.88 -9.53 3.71
C TYR A 220 2.59 -10.34 3.97
N ALA A 221 2.36 -10.76 5.21
CA ALA A 221 1.16 -11.48 5.59
C ALA A 221 -0.12 -10.71 5.24
N SER A 222 -0.16 -9.41 5.54
CA SER A 222 -1.27 -8.54 5.16
C SER A 222 -1.51 -8.53 3.65
N TYR A 223 -0.45 -8.46 2.84
CA TYR A 223 -0.59 -8.35 1.38
C TYR A 223 -0.93 -9.70 0.72
N VAL A 224 -0.37 -10.79 1.19
CA VAL A 224 -0.74 -12.14 0.73
C VAL A 224 -2.24 -12.40 0.89
N LEU A 225 -2.86 -11.91 1.98
CA LEU A 225 -4.32 -11.99 2.15
C LEU A 225 -5.08 -11.23 1.05
N ILE A 226 -4.55 -10.12 0.56
CA ILE A 226 -5.14 -9.38 -0.58
C ILE A 226 -5.02 -10.17 -1.87
N LEU A 227 -3.85 -10.75 -2.13
CA LEU A 227 -3.66 -11.58 -3.33
C LEU A 227 -4.57 -12.82 -3.32
N PHE A 228 -4.75 -13.46 -2.16
CA PHE A 228 -5.75 -14.52 -2.02
C PHE A 228 -7.19 -14.02 -2.23
N ALA A 229 -7.50 -12.78 -1.84
CA ALA A 229 -8.81 -12.21 -2.13
C ALA A 229 -9.01 -12.00 -3.65
N PHE A 230 -7.97 -11.61 -4.39
CA PHE A 230 -8.00 -11.53 -5.85
C PHE A 230 -8.18 -12.92 -6.47
N GLN A 231 -7.44 -13.94 -6.02
CA GLN A 231 -7.62 -15.33 -6.48
C GLN A 231 -9.03 -15.87 -6.24
N ALA A 232 -9.68 -15.42 -5.16
CA ALA A 232 -11.07 -15.77 -4.87
C ALA A 232 -12.11 -14.95 -5.67
N GLY A 233 -11.67 -14.23 -6.72
CA GLY A 233 -12.53 -13.42 -7.59
C GLY A 233 -12.84 -12.03 -7.05
N GLY A 234 -12.08 -11.55 -6.05
CA GLY A 234 -12.27 -10.20 -5.51
C GLY A 234 -11.92 -9.13 -6.54
N GLU A 235 -12.89 -8.27 -6.86
CA GLU A 235 -12.70 -7.16 -7.80
C GLU A 235 -11.76 -6.11 -7.18
N VAL A 236 -10.79 -5.62 -7.96
CA VAL A 236 -9.66 -4.80 -7.46
C VAL A 236 -10.09 -3.46 -6.84
N ALA A 237 -11.09 -2.78 -7.39
CA ALA A 237 -11.59 -1.52 -6.83
C ALA A 237 -12.32 -1.76 -5.52
N VAL A 238 -13.12 -2.82 -5.43
CA VAL A 238 -13.84 -3.27 -4.24
C VAL A 238 -12.85 -3.61 -3.12
N VAL A 239 -11.88 -4.47 -3.40
CA VAL A 239 -10.82 -4.86 -2.46
C VAL A 239 -10.04 -3.65 -1.97
N SER A 240 -9.63 -2.77 -2.89
CA SER A 240 -8.88 -1.55 -2.56
C SER A 240 -9.70 -0.58 -1.70
N ALA A 241 -11.00 -0.43 -1.96
CA ALA A 241 -11.88 0.41 -1.16
C ALA A 241 -12.07 -0.17 0.26
N ILE A 242 -12.31 -1.47 0.38
CA ILE A 242 -12.49 -2.14 1.68
C ILE A 242 -11.21 -2.06 2.53
N ARG A 243 -10.03 -2.10 1.92
CA ARG A 243 -8.74 -1.90 2.63
C ARG A 243 -8.68 -0.56 3.37
N GLN A 244 -9.47 0.46 2.99
CA GLN A 244 -9.52 1.73 3.71
C GLN A 244 -10.05 1.57 5.15
N VAL A 245 -10.68 0.47 5.50
CA VAL A 245 -11.05 0.11 6.89
C VAL A 245 -9.83 0.08 7.82
N SER A 246 -8.61 -0.10 7.29
CA SER A 246 -7.38 0.05 8.06
C SER A 246 -7.22 1.44 8.69
N ILE A 247 -7.84 2.49 8.12
CA ILE A 247 -7.76 3.86 8.64
C ILE A 247 -8.49 4.00 9.98
N PRO A 248 -9.76 3.58 10.14
CA PRO A 248 -10.40 3.51 11.45
C PRO A 248 -9.62 2.71 12.48
N PHE A 249 -9.05 1.55 12.10
CA PHE A 249 -8.20 0.77 13.00
C PHE A 249 -6.96 1.55 13.46
N SER A 250 -6.30 2.27 12.54
CA SER A 250 -5.16 3.14 12.87
C SER A 250 -5.57 4.27 13.83
N VAL A 251 -6.76 4.86 13.65
CA VAL A 251 -7.30 5.89 14.52
C VAL A 251 -7.58 5.35 15.94
N LEU A 252 -8.22 4.18 16.04
CA LEU A 252 -8.49 3.54 17.32
C LEU A 252 -7.19 3.20 18.05
N LEU A 253 -6.23 2.62 17.36
CA LEU A 253 -4.93 2.28 17.92
C LEU A 253 -4.17 3.53 18.36
N GLY A 254 -4.20 4.60 17.58
CA GLY A 254 -3.63 5.91 17.94
C GLY A 254 -4.32 6.53 19.17
N ALA A 255 -5.64 6.43 19.28
CA ALA A 255 -6.40 6.90 20.42
C ALA A 255 -6.04 6.13 21.70
N LEU A 256 -5.94 4.80 21.63
CA LEU A 256 -5.64 3.94 22.77
C LEU A 256 -4.18 4.03 23.22
N VAL A 257 -3.24 4.05 22.28
CA VAL A 257 -1.80 4.01 22.58
C VAL A 257 -1.21 5.41 22.75
N LEU A 258 -1.61 6.38 21.91
CA LEU A 258 -1.03 7.72 21.85
C LEU A 258 -1.89 8.79 22.52
N LYS A 259 -3.07 8.44 23.06
CA LYS A 259 -4.04 9.35 23.70
C LYS A 259 -4.36 10.59 22.84
N GLU A 260 -4.54 10.39 21.52
CA GLU A 260 -4.82 11.47 20.57
C GLU A 260 -6.14 12.16 20.85
N GLN A 261 -6.20 13.47 20.58
CA GLN A 261 -7.41 14.28 20.74
C GLN A 261 -8.36 14.14 19.52
N ARG A 262 -9.65 14.54 19.68
CA ARG A 262 -10.69 14.53 18.63
C ARG A 262 -11.14 13.12 18.18
N VAL A 263 -11.13 12.15 19.07
CA VAL A 263 -11.54 10.77 18.77
C VAL A 263 -13.00 10.70 18.27
N LEU A 264 -13.93 11.44 18.90
CA LEU A 264 -15.36 11.43 18.52
C LEU A 264 -15.61 11.86 17.07
N THR A 265 -14.97 12.94 16.61
CA THR A 265 -15.12 13.40 15.24
C THR A 265 -14.58 12.38 14.24
N ARG A 266 -13.43 11.75 14.55
CA ARG A 266 -12.84 10.70 13.72
C ARG A 266 -13.71 9.44 13.71
N LEU A 267 -14.34 9.08 14.83
CA LEU A 267 -15.28 7.97 14.90
C LEU A 267 -16.52 8.21 14.03
N ALA A 268 -17.08 9.42 14.02
CA ALA A 268 -18.22 9.76 13.16
C ALA A 268 -17.87 9.56 11.67
N TRP A 269 -16.69 10.03 11.23
CA TRP A 269 -16.23 9.80 9.86
C TRP A 269 -15.89 8.33 9.57
N SER A 270 -15.47 7.59 10.60
CA SER A 270 -15.27 6.13 10.49
C SER A 270 -16.58 5.39 10.26
N LEU A 271 -17.70 5.84 10.82
CA LEU A 271 -19.02 5.29 10.54
C LEU A 271 -19.44 5.54 9.08
N LEU A 272 -19.17 6.74 8.54
CA LEU A 272 -19.41 7.02 7.12
C LEU A 272 -18.59 6.08 6.21
N LEU A 273 -17.31 5.89 6.54
CA LEU A 273 -16.45 4.94 5.84
C LEU A 273 -17.02 3.51 5.90
N ALA A 274 -17.43 3.06 7.08
CA ALA A 274 -18.00 1.73 7.27
C ALA A 274 -19.31 1.53 6.50
N SER A 275 -20.19 2.55 6.44
CA SER A 275 -21.42 2.50 5.64
C SER A 275 -21.11 2.43 4.14
N GLY A 276 -20.08 3.14 3.66
CA GLY A 276 -19.60 2.99 2.29
C GLY A 276 -19.15 1.57 1.97
N VAL A 277 -18.37 0.96 2.87
CA VAL A 277 -17.95 -0.46 2.73
C VAL A 277 -19.16 -1.40 2.71
N ALA A 278 -20.16 -1.17 3.56
CA ALA A 278 -21.39 -1.99 3.55
C ALA A 278 -22.15 -1.89 2.21
N LEU A 279 -22.21 -0.68 1.60
CA LEU A 279 -22.81 -0.51 0.27
C LEU A 279 -22.02 -1.20 -0.84
N ILE A 280 -20.67 -1.16 -0.77
CA ILE A 280 -19.81 -1.91 -1.71
C ILE A 280 -20.14 -3.41 -1.65
N ILE A 281 -20.24 -3.95 -0.43
CA ILE A 281 -20.55 -5.37 -0.22
C ILE A 281 -21.95 -5.73 -0.76
N ALA A 282 -22.92 -4.83 -0.59
CA ALA A 282 -24.28 -5.04 -1.07
C ALA A 282 -24.43 -4.86 -2.59
N GLY A 283 -23.50 -4.15 -3.23
CA GLY A 283 -23.51 -3.87 -4.68
C GLY A 283 -22.55 -4.76 -5.51
N ALA A 284 -21.73 -5.57 -4.86
CA ALA A 284 -20.81 -6.51 -5.47
C ALA A 284 -21.49 -7.88 -5.56
#